data_37609f43744807f0e1854a0e211446c6
#
_entry.id   37609f43744807f0e1854a0e211446c6
#
_cell.length_a   1.000
_cell.length_b   1.000
_cell.length_c   1.000
_cell.angle_alpha   90.00
_cell.angle_beta   90.00
_cell.angle_gamma   90.00
#
_symmetry.space_group_name_H-M   'P 1'
#
loop_
_entity.id
_entity.type
_entity.pdbx_description
1 polymer ?
#
loop_
_entity_poly.entity_id
_entity_poly.type
_entity_poly.pdbx_seq_one_letter_code
_entity_poly.pdbx_strand_id
1 'polypeptide(L)'
;MAVDTMAELVTFGETMLRLSPPRGTRLETEGELDAQVGGAESNVAAAASCLGVDAAWCSKLPANPLGRRVTRALRGHNVTPKVAWDDSDAARLGTYYLEYGADPRETTVVYDRANASITTVDTDELDTEPVADAEVFHTTGITPALSDATAETTRDLLDIAAEADTLCSFDLNYRSKLWSQEAAAIAYDSLLPRVDLLFAPRRDANRILGYDGDAEAVARELAAEYELDAVVVTRGADGSLALVDEAVIEEGIYSDETVDAIGTGDAFVGGFLGELLTNGDGALTPEH
;
A
#
# COMPACT_ATOMS: atom_id res chain seq x y z
N MET A 1 -13.72 -27.14 -12.59
CA MET A 1 -13.64 -26.67 -11.21
C MET A 1 -12.30 -25.95 -11.16
N ALA A 2 -12.28 -24.63 -11.04
CA ALA A 2 -11.06 -23.92 -10.68
C ALA A 2 -10.68 -24.43 -9.29
N VAL A 3 -9.45 -24.87 -9.12
CA VAL A 3 -8.87 -25.05 -7.79
C VAL A 3 -8.82 -23.65 -7.25
N ASP A 4 -9.50 -23.37 -6.14
CA ASP A 4 -9.37 -22.11 -5.41
C ASP A 4 -7.95 -22.17 -4.83
N THR A 5 -6.99 -21.65 -5.56
CA THR A 5 -5.63 -21.51 -5.06
C THR A 5 -5.67 -20.45 -3.99
N MET A 6 -5.16 -20.73 -2.81
CA MET A 6 -5.00 -19.75 -1.74
C MET A 6 -4.08 -18.64 -2.26
N ALA A 7 -4.42 -17.39 -1.98
CA ALA A 7 -3.59 -16.27 -2.40
C ALA A 7 -2.29 -16.26 -1.59
N GLU A 8 -1.14 -16.14 -2.24
CA GLU A 8 0.17 -16.00 -1.61
C GLU A 8 0.31 -14.61 -0.95
N LEU A 9 -0.22 -13.57 -1.62
CA LEU A 9 -0.23 -12.19 -1.13
C LEU A 9 -1.66 -11.69 -0.97
N VAL A 10 -2.02 -11.21 0.20
CA VAL A 10 -3.27 -10.47 0.43
C VAL A 10 -2.96 -9.03 0.82
N THR A 11 -3.58 -8.07 0.14
CA THR A 11 -3.44 -6.65 0.48
C THR A 11 -4.78 -6.05 0.90
N PHE A 12 -4.77 -5.08 1.83
CA PHE A 12 -5.98 -4.38 2.29
C PHE A 12 -5.82 -2.87 2.20
N GLY A 13 -6.75 -2.19 1.53
CA GLY A 13 -6.75 -0.74 1.45
C GLY A 13 -7.72 -0.15 0.43
N GLU A 14 -7.63 1.18 0.22
CA GLU A 14 -8.49 1.92 -0.67
C GLU A 14 -7.99 1.90 -2.12
N THR A 15 -8.92 1.71 -3.05
CA THR A 15 -8.68 2.00 -4.46
C THR A 15 -9.69 3.03 -4.95
N MET A 16 -9.17 4.11 -5.54
CA MET A 16 -9.92 5.26 -6.02
C MET A 16 -10.00 5.29 -7.55
N LEU A 17 -10.90 6.11 -8.06
CA LEU A 17 -10.87 6.54 -9.46
C LEU A 17 -9.92 7.74 -9.61
N ARG A 18 -8.87 7.58 -10.41
CA ARG A 18 -7.98 8.66 -10.82
C ARG A 18 -8.51 9.30 -12.10
N LEU A 19 -8.66 10.61 -12.09
CA LEU A 19 -9.03 11.42 -13.25
C LEU A 19 -7.88 12.37 -13.59
N SER A 20 -7.33 12.26 -14.80
CA SER A 20 -6.18 13.05 -15.22
C SER A 20 -6.43 13.68 -16.58
N PRO A 21 -6.16 14.98 -16.78
CA PRO A 21 -6.11 15.55 -18.12
C PRO A 21 -4.90 14.98 -18.88
N PRO A 22 -4.88 15.06 -20.20
CA PRO A 22 -3.71 14.74 -20.98
C PRO A 22 -2.46 15.52 -20.51
N ARG A 23 -1.28 14.89 -20.59
CA ARG A 23 -0.03 15.55 -20.18
C ARG A 23 0.13 16.88 -20.91
N GLY A 24 0.51 17.93 -20.15
CA GLY A 24 0.68 19.28 -20.67
C GLY A 24 -0.58 20.14 -20.69
N THR A 25 -1.75 19.61 -20.37
CA THR A 25 -3.00 20.35 -20.21
C THR A 25 -3.36 20.56 -18.73
N ARG A 26 -4.35 21.41 -18.45
CA ARG A 26 -4.76 21.75 -17.09
C ARG A 26 -6.15 21.24 -16.79
N LEU A 27 -6.40 20.86 -15.55
CA LEU A 27 -7.72 20.51 -15.05
C LEU A 27 -8.74 21.63 -15.25
N GLU A 28 -8.31 22.90 -15.16
CA GLU A 28 -9.19 24.07 -15.31
C GLU A 28 -9.76 24.25 -16.73
N THR A 29 -9.06 23.73 -17.74
CA THR A 29 -9.37 24.04 -19.13
C THR A 29 -9.66 22.81 -19.99
N GLU A 30 -9.34 21.61 -19.50
CA GLU A 30 -9.54 20.38 -20.25
C GLU A 30 -10.96 19.86 -20.10
N GLY A 31 -11.57 19.46 -21.22
CA GLY A 31 -12.93 18.91 -21.28
C GLY A 31 -12.97 17.39 -21.15
N GLU A 32 -11.85 16.70 -21.36
CA GLU A 32 -11.75 15.23 -21.31
C GLU A 32 -10.72 14.81 -20.27
N LEU A 33 -11.06 13.81 -19.44
CA LEU A 33 -10.18 13.26 -18.42
C LEU A 33 -10.04 11.76 -18.62
N ASP A 34 -8.81 11.27 -18.59
CA ASP A 34 -8.54 9.84 -18.52
C ASP A 34 -8.94 9.30 -17.16
N ALA A 35 -9.73 8.23 -17.16
CA ALA A 35 -10.20 7.58 -15.95
C ALA A 35 -9.46 6.25 -15.73
N GLN A 36 -8.62 6.20 -14.70
CA GLN A 36 -7.88 5.02 -14.28
C GLN A 36 -8.23 4.68 -12.84
N VAL A 37 -7.88 3.49 -12.37
CA VAL A 37 -7.97 3.10 -10.96
C VAL A 37 -6.58 3.16 -10.34
N GLY A 38 -6.51 3.46 -9.04
CA GLY A 38 -5.25 3.49 -8.32
C GLY A 38 -5.44 3.57 -6.81
N GLY A 39 -4.71 2.76 -6.10
CA GLY A 39 -4.60 2.70 -4.66
C GLY A 39 -3.29 2.02 -4.31
N ALA A 40 -2.67 2.39 -3.19
CA ALA A 40 -1.33 1.89 -2.86
C ALA A 40 -1.33 0.36 -2.78
N GLU A 41 -2.19 -0.19 -1.96
CA GLU A 41 -2.26 -1.63 -1.70
C GLU A 41 -2.68 -2.43 -2.95
N SER A 42 -3.61 -1.89 -3.74
CA SER A 42 -3.99 -2.53 -5.01
C SER A 42 -2.90 -2.43 -6.08
N ASN A 43 -2.07 -1.38 -6.05
CA ASN A 43 -0.91 -1.26 -6.93
C ASN A 43 0.18 -2.27 -6.53
N VAL A 44 0.41 -2.48 -5.22
CA VAL A 44 1.32 -3.52 -4.70
C VAL A 44 0.87 -4.90 -5.16
N ALA A 45 -0.41 -5.25 -4.96
CA ALA A 45 -0.96 -6.53 -5.42
C ALA A 45 -0.80 -6.73 -6.94
N ALA A 46 -1.08 -5.68 -7.73
CA ALA A 46 -0.92 -5.74 -9.19
C ALA A 46 0.55 -5.90 -9.61
N ALA A 47 1.48 -5.23 -8.94
CA ALA A 47 2.92 -5.35 -9.23
C ALA A 47 3.45 -6.74 -8.89
N ALA A 48 3.12 -7.31 -7.72
CA ALA A 48 3.48 -8.67 -7.33
C ALA A 48 2.88 -9.71 -8.30
N SER A 49 1.62 -9.54 -8.70
CA SER A 49 0.98 -10.43 -9.66
C SER A 49 1.63 -10.40 -11.05
N CYS A 50 2.24 -9.28 -11.46
CA CYS A 50 3.04 -9.23 -12.69
C CYS A 50 4.31 -10.12 -12.64
N LEU A 51 4.76 -10.48 -11.44
CA LEU A 51 5.88 -11.41 -11.21
C LEU A 51 5.44 -12.86 -11.03
N GLY A 52 4.15 -13.12 -11.07
CA GLY A 52 3.58 -14.47 -11.03
C GLY A 52 2.95 -14.85 -9.69
N VAL A 53 2.92 -13.96 -8.70
CA VAL A 53 2.29 -14.18 -7.40
C VAL A 53 0.77 -14.25 -7.52
N ASP A 54 0.16 -15.24 -6.87
CA ASP A 54 -1.29 -15.29 -6.68
C ASP A 54 -1.71 -14.23 -5.63
N ALA A 55 -2.17 -13.07 -6.11
CA ALA A 55 -2.49 -11.92 -5.25
C ALA A 55 -3.99 -11.69 -5.12
N ALA A 56 -4.43 -11.38 -3.90
CA ALA A 56 -5.77 -10.89 -3.61
C ALA A 56 -5.73 -9.48 -2.99
N TRP A 57 -6.81 -8.72 -3.18
CA TRP A 57 -6.98 -7.40 -2.62
C TRP A 57 -8.31 -7.31 -1.90
N CYS A 58 -8.27 -6.98 -0.60
CA CYS A 58 -9.42 -6.80 0.29
C CYS A 58 -9.80 -5.33 0.40
N SER A 59 -11.09 -5.02 0.35
CA SER A 59 -11.59 -3.66 0.50
C SER A 59 -13.11 -3.59 0.64
N LYS A 60 -13.66 -2.36 0.79
CA LYS A 60 -15.10 -2.10 0.67
C LYS A 60 -15.35 -1.11 -0.48
N LEU A 61 -16.24 -1.46 -1.37
CA LEU A 61 -16.59 -0.68 -2.57
C LEU A 61 -18.09 -0.43 -2.67
N PRO A 62 -18.52 0.70 -3.31
CA PRO A 62 -19.93 0.91 -3.61
C PRO A 62 -20.45 -0.12 -4.61
N ALA A 63 -21.65 -0.66 -4.38
CA ALA A 63 -22.32 -1.64 -5.24
C ALA A 63 -22.86 -1.01 -6.53
N ASN A 64 -22.07 -0.21 -7.23
CA ASN A 64 -22.43 0.55 -8.42
C ASN A 64 -21.43 0.32 -9.58
N PRO A 65 -21.61 0.95 -10.76
CA PRO A 65 -20.69 0.78 -11.90
C PRO A 65 -19.25 1.20 -11.62
N LEU A 66 -18.99 2.15 -10.70
CA LEU A 66 -17.62 2.58 -10.36
C LEU A 66 -16.89 1.53 -9.52
N GLY A 67 -17.55 0.95 -8.50
CA GLY A 67 -16.97 -0.18 -7.76
C GLY A 67 -16.70 -1.39 -8.65
N ARG A 68 -17.63 -1.71 -9.57
CA ARG A 68 -17.39 -2.78 -10.56
C ARG A 68 -16.25 -2.47 -11.54
N ARG A 69 -15.99 -1.19 -11.84
CA ARG A 69 -14.84 -0.77 -12.64
C ARG A 69 -13.53 -1.09 -11.93
N VAL A 70 -13.44 -0.86 -10.62
CA VAL A 70 -12.26 -1.20 -9.81
C VAL A 70 -11.98 -2.70 -9.87
N THR A 71 -12.97 -3.54 -9.53
CA THR A 71 -12.77 -5.00 -9.51
C THR A 71 -12.44 -5.56 -10.90
N ARG A 72 -12.99 -4.96 -11.97
CA ARG A 72 -12.65 -5.35 -13.35
C ARG A 72 -11.20 -4.99 -13.70
N ALA A 73 -10.74 -3.82 -13.29
CA ALA A 73 -9.36 -3.40 -13.54
C ALA A 73 -8.36 -4.32 -12.84
N LEU A 74 -8.60 -4.64 -11.57
CA LEU A 74 -7.72 -5.54 -10.80
C LEU A 74 -7.68 -6.95 -11.38
N ARG A 75 -8.83 -7.51 -11.77
CA ARG A 75 -8.86 -8.80 -12.50
C ARG A 75 -8.09 -8.76 -13.82
N GLY A 76 -8.01 -7.60 -14.47
CA GLY A 76 -7.18 -7.39 -15.66
C GLY A 76 -5.67 -7.49 -15.39
N HIS A 77 -5.27 -7.37 -14.14
CA HIS A 77 -3.91 -7.57 -13.63
C HIS A 77 -3.76 -8.90 -12.86
N ASN A 78 -4.68 -9.84 -13.03
CA ASN A 78 -4.75 -11.14 -12.34
C ASN A 78 -4.85 -11.05 -10.79
N VAL A 79 -5.21 -9.90 -10.25
CA VAL A 79 -5.50 -9.76 -8.80
C VAL A 79 -6.94 -10.19 -8.52
N THR A 80 -7.16 -11.00 -7.49
CA THR A 80 -8.47 -11.45 -7.03
C THR A 80 -9.08 -10.43 -6.06
N PRO A 81 -10.15 -9.67 -6.45
CA PRO A 81 -10.78 -8.75 -5.52
C PRO A 81 -11.67 -9.48 -4.51
N LYS A 82 -11.42 -9.32 -3.22
CA LYS A 82 -12.24 -9.75 -2.09
C LYS A 82 -12.90 -8.52 -1.47
N VAL A 83 -14.16 -8.26 -1.82
CA VAL A 83 -14.79 -6.94 -1.61
C VAL A 83 -16.10 -7.07 -0.84
N ALA A 84 -16.21 -6.34 0.27
CA ALA A 84 -17.49 -6.00 0.88
C ALA A 84 -18.20 -4.95 0.01
N TRP A 85 -19.47 -5.17 -0.31
CA TRP A 85 -20.24 -4.28 -1.16
C TRP A 85 -21.15 -3.38 -0.34
N ASP A 86 -20.96 -2.07 -0.47
CA ASP A 86 -21.82 -1.05 0.10
C ASP A 86 -22.97 -0.75 -0.87
N ASP A 87 -24.18 -1.16 -0.53
CA ASP A 87 -25.41 -0.95 -1.29
C ASP A 87 -26.28 0.19 -0.75
N SER A 88 -25.77 0.97 0.20
CA SER A 88 -26.47 2.11 0.77
C SER A 88 -26.63 3.24 -0.25
N ASP A 89 -27.62 4.11 -0.02
CA ASP A 89 -27.86 5.30 -0.86
C ASP A 89 -26.69 6.31 -0.79
N ALA A 90 -25.85 6.23 0.23
CA ALA A 90 -24.66 7.05 0.43
C ALA A 90 -23.38 6.45 -0.18
N ALA A 91 -23.46 5.22 -0.71
CA ALA A 91 -22.31 4.49 -1.22
C ALA A 91 -21.58 5.24 -2.33
N ARG A 92 -20.29 5.51 -2.15
CA ARG A 92 -19.47 6.22 -3.11
C ARG A 92 -18.04 5.67 -3.21
N LEU A 93 -17.46 5.80 -4.40
CA LEU A 93 -16.04 5.55 -4.63
C LEU A 93 -15.25 6.84 -4.38
N GLY A 94 -14.13 6.76 -3.69
CA GLY A 94 -13.17 7.85 -3.62
C GLY A 94 -12.63 8.20 -5.01
N THR A 95 -12.37 9.47 -5.25
CA THR A 95 -11.85 9.97 -6.52
C THR A 95 -10.70 10.93 -6.24
N TYR A 96 -9.72 10.99 -7.14
CA TYR A 96 -8.74 12.06 -7.13
C TYR A 96 -8.45 12.55 -8.54
N TYR A 97 -8.14 13.84 -8.61
CA TYR A 97 -7.75 14.50 -9.85
C TYR A 97 -6.25 14.71 -9.82
N LEU A 98 -5.58 14.29 -10.88
CA LEU A 98 -4.13 14.40 -11.00
C LEU A 98 -3.79 15.27 -12.22
N GLU A 99 -3.22 16.46 -11.96
CA GLU A 99 -2.63 17.31 -12.98
C GLU A 99 -1.11 17.11 -12.99
N TYR A 100 -0.57 16.62 -14.08
CA TYR A 100 0.87 16.45 -14.21
C TYR A 100 1.57 17.80 -14.26
N GLY A 101 2.60 17.94 -13.43
CA GLY A 101 3.49 19.08 -13.44
C GLY A 101 4.29 19.17 -14.76
N ALA A 102 4.70 20.39 -15.07
CA ALA A 102 5.71 20.66 -16.08
C ALA A 102 6.58 21.80 -15.52
N ASP A 103 7.89 21.60 -15.51
CA ASP A 103 8.82 22.58 -14.93
C ASP A 103 8.48 24.03 -15.35
N PRO A 104 8.35 25.00 -14.41
CA PRO A 104 8.59 24.89 -12.97
C PRO A 104 7.36 24.49 -12.10
N ARG A 105 6.27 24.01 -12.68
CA ARG A 105 5.04 23.64 -11.96
C ARG A 105 5.15 22.22 -11.40
N GLU A 106 4.78 22.08 -10.15
CA GLU A 106 4.67 20.77 -9.50
C GLU A 106 3.42 20.02 -9.96
N THR A 107 3.45 18.68 -9.83
CA THR A 107 2.28 17.83 -9.98
C THR A 107 1.27 18.14 -8.87
N THR A 108 0.02 18.35 -9.25
CA THR A 108 -1.06 18.67 -8.31
C THR A 108 -2.02 17.50 -8.18
N VAL A 109 -2.37 17.16 -6.94
CA VAL A 109 -3.38 16.14 -6.63
C VAL A 109 -4.49 16.78 -5.81
N VAL A 110 -5.73 16.66 -6.29
CA VAL A 110 -6.94 17.10 -5.59
C VAL A 110 -7.77 15.87 -5.26
N TYR A 111 -8.05 15.64 -3.96
CA TYR A 111 -8.82 14.49 -3.51
C TYR A 111 -10.29 14.84 -3.32
N ASP A 112 -11.16 13.96 -3.77
CA ASP A 112 -12.59 13.89 -3.46
C ASP A 112 -12.90 12.47 -2.95
N ARG A 113 -12.49 12.18 -1.71
CA ARG A 113 -12.57 10.85 -1.10
C ARG A 113 -13.28 10.81 0.26
N ALA A 114 -13.75 11.96 0.75
CA ALA A 114 -14.47 11.99 2.02
C ALA A 114 -15.73 11.12 1.96
N ASN A 115 -15.96 10.33 3.02
CA ASN A 115 -17.10 9.42 3.11
C ASN A 115 -17.18 8.38 1.96
N ALA A 116 -16.04 8.00 1.38
CA ALA A 116 -16.00 6.84 0.48
C ALA A 116 -16.40 5.57 1.23
N SER A 117 -16.98 4.58 0.55
CA SER A 117 -17.49 3.35 1.19
C SER A 117 -16.47 2.66 2.07
N ILE A 118 -15.18 2.69 1.70
CA ILE A 118 -14.10 2.13 2.52
C ILE A 118 -14.01 2.76 3.91
N THR A 119 -14.39 4.03 4.10
CA THR A 119 -14.30 4.72 5.39
C THR A 119 -15.29 4.19 6.43
N THR A 120 -16.17 3.29 6.04
CA THR A 120 -17.15 2.62 6.91
C THR A 120 -16.97 1.10 6.92
N VAL A 121 -15.80 0.60 6.52
CA VAL A 121 -15.51 -0.84 6.52
C VAL A 121 -15.49 -1.36 7.95
N ASP A 122 -16.02 -2.57 8.12
CA ASP A 122 -15.96 -3.33 9.36
C ASP A 122 -15.33 -4.70 9.06
N THR A 123 -14.54 -5.22 9.98
CA THR A 123 -13.87 -6.53 9.84
C THR A 123 -14.89 -7.64 9.62
N ASP A 124 -16.07 -7.57 10.27
CA ASP A 124 -17.17 -8.53 10.13
C ASP A 124 -17.80 -8.55 8.72
N GLU A 125 -17.58 -7.50 7.90
CA GLU A 125 -18.08 -7.44 6.52
C GLU A 125 -17.10 -8.08 5.51
N LEU A 126 -15.86 -8.33 5.93
CA LEU A 126 -14.81 -8.86 5.08
C LEU A 126 -14.71 -10.39 5.18
N ASP A 127 -14.36 -11.02 4.06
CA ASP A 127 -13.89 -12.39 4.06
C ASP A 127 -12.42 -12.37 4.52
N THR A 128 -12.19 -12.74 5.79
CA THR A 128 -10.86 -12.70 6.42
C THR A 128 -10.08 -14.01 6.29
N GLU A 129 -10.71 -15.10 5.83
CA GLU A 129 -10.04 -16.39 5.60
C GLU A 129 -8.79 -16.24 4.71
N PRO A 130 -8.83 -15.49 3.58
CA PRO A 130 -7.65 -15.27 2.75
C PRO A 130 -6.49 -14.57 3.47
N VAL A 131 -6.76 -13.72 4.46
CA VAL A 131 -5.73 -13.04 5.26
C VAL A 131 -4.99 -14.02 6.15
N ALA A 132 -5.72 -14.93 6.79
CA ALA A 132 -5.15 -15.97 7.64
C ALA A 132 -4.42 -17.08 6.84
N ASP A 133 -4.84 -17.31 5.60
CA ASP A 133 -4.29 -18.39 4.76
C ASP A 133 -3.14 -17.93 3.83
N ALA A 134 -2.86 -16.62 3.77
CA ALA A 134 -1.80 -16.06 2.93
C ALA A 134 -0.40 -16.33 3.49
N GLU A 135 0.62 -16.26 2.64
CA GLU A 135 2.01 -16.20 3.08
C GLU A 135 2.38 -14.80 3.56
N VAL A 136 1.84 -13.76 2.89
CA VAL A 136 2.05 -12.35 3.24
C VAL A 136 0.74 -11.58 3.26
N PHE A 137 0.50 -10.85 4.33
CA PHE A 137 -0.52 -9.80 4.42
C PHE A 137 0.15 -8.42 4.37
N HIS A 138 -0.29 -7.54 3.46
CA HIS A 138 0.28 -6.21 3.28
C HIS A 138 -0.77 -5.10 3.37
N THR A 139 -0.44 -4.04 4.10
CA THR A 139 -1.21 -2.78 4.14
C THR A 139 -0.29 -1.58 4.30
N THR A 140 -0.84 -0.37 4.22
CA THR A 140 -0.05 0.87 4.33
C THR A 140 -0.65 1.83 5.35
N GLY A 141 0.14 2.83 5.77
CA GLY A 141 -0.31 3.91 6.64
C GLY A 141 -1.34 4.86 6.00
N ILE A 142 -1.69 4.67 4.73
CA ILE A 142 -2.82 5.40 4.11
C ILE A 142 -4.15 4.91 4.67
N THR A 143 -4.32 3.60 4.76
CA THR A 143 -5.61 2.98 5.10
C THR A 143 -6.08 3.34 6.51
N PRO A 144 -5.30 3.22 7.59
CA PRO A 144 -5.74 3.64 8.93
C PRO A 144 -5.97 5.16 9.06
N ALA A 145 -5.43 5.95 8.14
CA ALA A 145 -5.61 7.42 8.13
C ALA A 145 -6.97 7.88 7.58
N LEU A 146 -7.79 6.99 7.01
CA LEU A 146 -9.03 7.35 6.33
C LEU A 146 -10.19 7.57 7.29
N SER A 147 -10.28 6.78 8.36
CA SER A 147 -11.31 6.84 9.39
C SER A 147 -10.95 5.96 10.59
N ASP A 148 -11.67 6.12 11.70
CA ASP A 148 -11.54 5.25 12.87
C ASP A 148 -11.88 3.77 12.51
N ALA A 149 -12.90 3.56 11.68
CA ALA A 149 -13.29 2.22 11.22
C ALA A 149 -12.17 1.54 10.40
N THR A 150 -11.54 2.25 9.45
CA THR A 150 -10.40 1.68 8.73
C THR A 150 -9.18 1.45 9.62
N ALA A 151 -8.95 2.29 10.63
CA ALA A 151 -7.88 2.08 11.60
C ALA A 151 -8.12 0.83 12.45
N GLU A 152 -9.36 0.61 12.90
CA GLU A 152 -9.77 -0.59 13.64
C GLU A 152 -9.66 -1.84 12.77
N THR A 153 -10.25 -1.83 11.57
CA THR A 153 -10.16 -2.95 10.62
C THR A 153 -8.71 -3.28 10.25
N THR A 154 -7.84 -2.26 10.05
CA THR A 154 -6.42 -2.49 9.77
C THR A 154 -5.74 -3.25 10.92
N ARG A 155 -6.03 -2.86 12.17
CA ARG A 155 -5.49 -3.53 13.36
C ARG A 155 -5.98 -4.98 13.44
N ASP A 156 -7.29 -5.19 13.29
CA ASP A 156 -7.89 -6.51 13.36
C ASP A 156 -7.32 -7.46 12.31
N LEU A 157 -7.14 -6.99 11.07
CA LEU A 157 -6.55 -7.81 9.99
C LEU A 157 -5.08 -8.14 10.25
N LEU A 158 -4.30 -7.22 10.84
CA LEU A 158 -2.94 -7.50 11.30
C LEU A 158 -2.93 -8.51 12.46
N ASP A 159 -3.88 -8.41 13.41
CA ASP A 159 -4.00 -9.37 14.49
C ASP A 159 -4.39 -10.76 13.95
N ILE A 160 -5.33 -10.86 12.99
CA ILE A 160 -5.73 -12.12 12.33
C ILE A 160 -4.53 -12.75 11.59
N ALA A 161 -3.77 -11.96 10.84
CA ALA A 161 -2.60 -12.42 10.12
C ALA A 161 -1.53 -12.96 11.09
N ALA A 162 -1.19 -12.20 12.13
CA ALA A 162 -0.21 -12.59 13.14
C ALA A 162 -0.63 -13.85 13.92
N GLU A 163 -1.92 -14.02 14.27
CA GLU A 163 -2.44 -15.21 14.93
C GLU A 163 -2.37 -16.48 14.06
N ALA A 164 -2.30 -16.30 12.74
CA ALA A 164 -2.19 -17.38 11.74
C ALA A 164 -0.75 -17.64 11.26
N ASP A 165 0.25 -16.99 11.84
CA ASP A 165 1.64 -17.02 11.41
C ASP A 165 1.85 -16.49 9.95
N THR A 166 0.93 -15.66 9.44
CA THR A 166 1.06 -14.94 8.17
C THR A 166 2.02 -13.77 8.34
N LEU A 167 3.03 -13.62 7.46
CA LEU A 167 3.97 -12.51 7.51
C LEU A 167 3.26 -11.17 7.31
N CYS A 168 3.32 -10.29 8.31
CA CYS A 168 2.71 -8.97 8.30
C CYS A 168 3.66 -7.93 7.71
N SER A 169 3.32 -7.37 6.55
CA SER A 169 4.06 -6.32 5.85
C SER A 169 3.35 -4.98 5.92
N PHE A 170 4.09 -3.91 6.22
CA PHE A 170 3.55 -2.56 6.34
C PHE A 170 4.44 -1.52 5.64
N ASP A 171 3.83 -0.57 4.91
CA ASP A 171 4.53 0.62 4.40
C ASP A 171 4.03 1.87 5.12
N LEU A 172 4.91 2.65 5.73
CA LEU A 172 4.55 3.90 6.41
C LEU A 172 3.74 4.83 5.51
N ASN A 173 4.12 5.00 4.28
CA ASN A 173 3.39 5.66 3.19
C ASN A 173 2.64 6.93 3.63
N TYR A 174 3.28 7.77 4.44
CA TYR A 174 2.67 8.93 5.07
C TYR A 174 2.08 9.94 4.08
N ARG A 175 0.88 10.41 4.37
CA ARG A 175 0.19 11.42 3.57
C ARG A 175 -0.26 12.60 4.45
N SER A 176 0.47 13.72 4.39
CA SER A 176 0.17 14.93 5.17
C SER A 176 -1.22 15.55 4.92
N LYS A 177 -1.91 15.14 3.85
CA LYS A 177 -3.29 15.57 3.56
C LYS A 177 -4.34 14.76 4.31
N LEU A 178 -3.97 13.64 4.92
CA LEU A 178 -4.89 12.77 5.66
C LEU A 178 -4.84 13.04 7.16
N TRP A 179 -3.64 13.17 7.73
CA TRP A 179 -3.44 13.33 9.16
C TRP A 179 -2.21 14.16 9.51
N SER A 180 -2.12 14.61 10.76
CA SER A 180 -0.93 15.26 11.28
C SER A 180 0.19 14.24 11.54
N GLN A 181 1.41 14.74 11.74
CA GLN A 181 2.55 13.88 12.08
C GLN A 181 2.33 13.19 13.44
N GLU A 182 1.80 13.89 14.42
CA GLU A 182 1.52 13.35 15.75
C GLU A 182 0.45 12.24 15.68
N ALA A 183 -0.61 12.43 14.90
CA ALA A 183 -1.63 11.41 14.72
C ALA A 183 -1.08 10.17 14.00
N ALA A 184 -0.22 10.37 12.99
CA ALA A 184 0.45 9.29 12.29
C ALA A 184 1.38 8.52 13.21
N ALA A 185 2.21 9.20 14.02
CA ALA A 185 3.11 8.57 14.98
C ALA A 185 2.35 7.68 15.97
N ILE A 186 1.28 8.19 16.58
CA ILE A 186 0.45 7.44 17.53
C ILE A 186 -0.15 6.18 16.85
N ALA A 187 -0.63 6.30 15.62
CA ALA A 187 -1.19 5.18 14.90
C ALA A 187 -0.11 4.13 14.56
N TYR A 188 1.07 4.56 14.09
CA TYR A 188 2.17 3.65 13.78
C TYR A 188 2.67 2.94 15.03
N ASP A 189 2.86 3.64 16.15
CA ASP A 189 3.23 3.01 17.43
C ASP A 189 2.25 1.92 17.86
N SER A 190 0.97 2.08 17.50
CA SER A 190 -0.06 1.08 17.81
C SER A 190 -0.10 -0.11 16.84
N LEU A 191 0.36 0.05 15.59
CA LEU A 191 0.30 -0.98 14.55
C LEU A 191 1.61 -1.75 14.39
N LEU A 192 2.77 -1.07 14.46
CA LEU A 192 4.08 -1.66 14.19
C LEU A 192 4.45 -2.87 15.06
N PRO A 193 4.00 -3.01 16.33
CA PRO A 193 4.23 -4.24 17.11
C PRO A 193 3.59 -5.52 16.53
N ARG A 194 2.84 -5.42 15.42
CA ARG A 194 2.20 -6.54 14.69
C ARG A 194 2.84 -6.80 13.34
N VAL A 195 3.91 -6.09 13.03
CA VAL A 195 4.54 -6.08 11.71
C VAL A 195 5.85 -6.83 11.78
N ASP A 196 6.12 -7.67 10.80
CA ASP A 196 7.38 -8.41 10.64
C ASP A 196 8.29 -7.69 9.64
N LEU A 197 7.72 -7.17 8.54
CA LEU A 197 8.43 -6.48 7.47
C LEU A 197 7.93 -5.04 7.31
N LEU A 198 8.80 -4.06 7.58
CA LEU A 198 8.50 -2.64 7.47
C LEU A 198 9.18 -1.98 6.27
N PHE A 199 8.38 -1.35 5.41
CA PHE A 199 8.87 -0.39 4.42
C PHE A 199 8.81 1.02 5.01
N ALA A 200 9.96 1.65 5.17
CA ALA A 200 10.08 2.96 5.80
C ALA A 200 10.82 3.94 4.87
N PRO A 201 10.11 4.80 4.11
CA PRO A 201 10.79 5.91 3.45
C PRO A 201 11.57 6.72 4.50
N ARG A 202 12.90 6.86 4.33
CA ARG A 202 13.77 7.54 5.30
C ARG A 202 13.22 8.89 5.75
N ARG A 203 12.69 9.64 4.79
CA ARG A 203 12.05 10.94 5.07
C ARG A 203 10.88 10.81 6.04
N ASP A 204 10.06 9.78 5.90
CA ASP A 204 8.87 9.58 6.72
C ASP A 204 9.25 9.03 8.10
N ALA A 205 10.22 8.10 8.20
CA ALA A 205 10.79 7.63 9.46
C ALA A 205 11.37 8.79 10.29
N ASN A 206 12.20 9.64 9.69
CA ASN A 206 12.74 10.82 10.36
C ASN A 206 11.64 11.79 10.81
N ARG A 207 10.71 12.09 9.91
CA ARG A 207 9.73 13.16 10.12
C ARG A 207 8.61 12.78 11.09
N ILE A 208 8.17 11.52 11.06
CA ILE A 208 7.00 11.04 11.80
C ILE A 208 7.41 10.35 13.10
N LEU A 209 8.41 9.46 13.04
CA LEU A 209 8.84 8.66 14.17
C LEU A 209 10.07 9.25 14.89
N GLY A 210 10.69 10.28 14.30
CA GLY A 210 11.79 11.02 14.93
C GLY A 210 13.16 10.34 14.88
N TYR A 211 13.31 9.31 14.03
CA TYR A 211 14.61 8.63 13.87
C TYR A 211 15.56 9.47 13.03
N ASP A 212 16.66 9.90 13.62
CA ASP A 212 17.71 10.67 12.96
C ASP A 212 18.91 9.78 12.63
N GLY A 213 19.54 10.01 11.48
CA GLY A 213 20.74 9.27 11.11
C GLY A 213 20.77 8.88 9.64
N ASP A 214 21.71 7.99 9.29
CA ASP A 214 21.74 7.34 7.99
C ASP A 214 20.68 6.21 7.91
N ALA A 215 20.56 5.59 6.74
CA ALA A 215 19.53 4.58 6.53
C ALA A 215 19.74 3.33 7.41
N GLU A 216 21.00 2.96 7.66
CA GLU A 216 21.33 1.81 8.51
C GLU A 216 20.94 2.07 9.97
N ALA A 217 21.30 3.25 10.51
CA ALA A 217 20.93 3.61 11.87
C ALA A 217 19.40 3.60 12.06
N VAL A 218 18.67 4.21 11.12
CA VAL A 218 17.21 4.21 11.14
C VAL A 218 16.63 2.79 11.08
N ALA A 219 17.15 1.93 10.21
CA ALA A 219 16.69 0.54 10.09
C ALA A 219 16.91 -0.24 11.41
N ARG A 220 18.09 -0.11 12.00
CA ARG A 220 18.44 -0.80 13.27
C ARG A 220 17.60 -0.32 14.45
N GLU A 221 17.36 1.00 14.54
CA GLU A 221 16.53 1.57 15.61
C GLU A 221 15.08 1.10 15.48
N LEU A 222 14.50 1.13 14.25
CA LEU A 222 13.15 0.64 13.99
C LEU A 222 13.01 -0.86 14.30
N ALA A 223 13.96 -1.69 13.83
CA ALA A 223 13.94 -3.12 14.07
C ALA A 223 14.02 -3.44 15.58
N ALA A 224 14.86 -2.73 16.32
CA ALA A 224 15.02 -2.94 17.77
C ALA A 224 13.81 -2.45 18.58
N GLU A 225 13.17 -1.34 18.19
CA GLU A 225 12.05 -0.75 18.93
C GLU A 225 10.75 -1.56 18.77
N TYR A 226 10.50 -2.03 17.56
CA TYR A 226 9.24 -2.73 17.25
C TYR A 226 9.40 -4.24 17.06
N GLU A 227 10.60 -4.79 17.33
CA GLU A 227 10.91 -6.22 17.20
C GLU A 227 10.65 -6.77 15.78
N LEU A 228 11.01 -5.97 14.74
CA LEU A 228 10.78 -6.31 13.33
C LEU A 228 11.84 -7.31 12.82
N ASP A 229 11.42 -8.28 12.01
CA ASP A 229 12.33 -9.24 11.37
C ASP A 229 13.10 -8.57 10.21
N ALA A 230 12.47 -7.64 9.51
CA ALA A 230 13.12 -6.90 8.44
C ALA A 230 12.63 -5.44 8.31
N VAL A 231 13.55 -4.54 7.95
CA VAL A 231 13.25 -3.13 7.66
C VAL A 231 13.88 -2.73 6.34
N VAL A 232 13.05 -2.21 5.43
CA VAL A 232 13.49 -1.69 4.14
C VAL A 232 13.36 -0.17 4.13
N VAL A 233 14.50 0.52 4.16
CA VAL A 233 14.55 1.99 4.12
C VAL A 233 14.75 2.48 2.70
N THR A 234 13.73 3.13 2.11
CA THR A 234 13.84 3.73 0.78
C THR A 234 14.39 5.16 0.87
N ARG A 235 15.30 5.52 -0.05
CA ARG A 235 16.08 6.76 -0.06
C ARG A 235 15.85 7.62 -1.31
N GLY A 236 14.80 7.33 -2.07
CA GLY A 236 14.50 8.00 -3.33
C GLY A 236 15.61 7.78 -4.38
N ALA A 237 16.26 8.86 -4.84
CA ALA A 237 17.34 8.77 -5.83
C ALA A 237 18.62 8.06 -5.33
N ASP A 238 18.73 7.84 -4.03
CA ASP A 238 19.88 7.14 -3.41
C ASP A 238 19.62 5.62 -3.27
N GLY A 239 18.52 5.11 -3.83
CA GLY A 239 18.18 3.68 -3.80
C GLY A 239 17.50 3.24 -2.49
N SER A 240 17.81 2.05 -2.02
CA SER A 240 17.23 1.45 -0.81
C SER A 240 18.30 0.74 0.04
N LEU A 241 17.95 0.47 1.28
CA LEU A 241 18.70 -0.36 2.21
C LEU A 241 17.74 -1.30 2.89
N ALA A 242 18.04 -2.59 2.92
CA ALA A 242 17.32 -3.59 3.70
C ALA A 242 18.21 -4.05 4.88
N LEU A 243 17.61 -4.15 6.06
CA LEU A 243 18.15 -4.82 7.23
C LEU A 243 17.30 -6.07 7.45
N VAL A 244 17.96 -7.23 7.43
CA VAL A 244 17.34 -8.54 7.71
C VAL A 244 18.25 -9.26 8.69
N ASP A 245 17.74 -9.66 9.83
CA ASP A 245 18.56 -10.09 10.97
C ASP A 245 19.61 -9.02 11.31
N GLU A 246 20.89 -9.33 11.16
CA GLU A 246 22.01 -8.40 11.33
C GLU A 246 22.63 -7.96 10.00
N ALA A 247 22.17 -8.52 8.88
CA ALA A 247 22.72 -8.25 7.56
C ALA A 247 22.13 -6.95 6.96
N VAL A 248 22.99 -6.15 6.37
CA VAL A 248 22.62 -4.93 5.66
C VAL A 248 22.89 -5.13 4.18
N ILE A 249 21.87 -4.90 3.36
CA ILE A 249 21.91 -5.00 1.90
C ILE A 249 21.57 -3.62 1.34
N GLU A 250 22.43 -3.08 0.49
CA GLU A 250 22.18 -1.80 -0.15
C GLU A 250 22.08 -1.95 -1.67
N GLU A 251 21.04 -1.34 -2.23
CA GLU A 251 20.83 -1.27 -3.68
C GLU A 251 20.68 0.18 -4.15
N GLY A 252 21.38 0.52 -5.24
CA GLY A 252 21.24 1.81 -5.92
C GLY A 252 20.03 1.85 -6.85
N ILE A 253 19.87 2.96 -7.56
CA ILE A 253 18.87 3.07 -8.64
C ILE A 253 19.42 2.50 -9.94
N TYR A 254 18.55 1.87 -10.75
CA TYR A 254 18.94 1.29 -12.06
C TYR A 254 18.86 2.29 -13.20
N SER A 255 18.12 3.40 -13.04
CA SER A 255 18.01 4.45 -14.07
C SER A 255 17.75 5.80 -13.41
N ASP A 256 18.35 6.85 -13.97
CA ASP A 256 18.16 8.24 -13.57
C ASP A 256 17.15 9.00 -14.46
N GLU A 257 16.69 8.39 -15.55
CA GLU A 257 15.72 8.99 -16.47
C GLU A 257 14.28 8.68 -16.03
N THR A 258 13.76 9.50 -15.12
CA THR A 258 12.40 9.35 -14.60
C THR A 258 11.37 9.95 -15.54
N VAL A 259 10.49 9.13 -16.10
CA VAL A 259 9.35 9.54 -16.93
C VAL A 259 8.11 9.85 -16.08
N ASP A 260 7.84 9.03 -15.08
CA ASP A 260 6.73 9.17 -14.13
C ASP A 260 7.11 8.51 -12.80
N ALA A 261 6.98 9.27 -11.71
CA ALA A 261 7.30 8.79 -10.36
C ALA A 261 6.05 8.33 -9.58
N ILE A 262 4.85 8.38 -10.21
CA ILE A 262 3.61 7.98 -9.53
C ILE A 262 3.54 6.46 -9.43
N GLY A 263 3.33 5.96 -8.21
CA GLY A 263 3.28 4.52 -7.94
C GLY A 263 4.63 3.81 -7.92
N THR A 264 5.76 4.56 -8.01
CA THR A 264 7.11 3.95 -7.93
C THR A 264 7.32 3.23 -6.59
N GLY A 265 6.84 3.83 -5.47
CA GLY A 265 6.89 3.18 -4.15
C GLY A 265 6.09 1.88 -4.12
N ASP A 266 4.86 1.93 -4.60
CA ASP A 266 3.98 0.76 -4.64
C ASP A 266 4.58 -0.36 -5.53
N ALA A 267 5.16 0.02 -6.68
CA ALA A 267 5.83 -0.91 -7.58
C ALA A 267 7.10 -1.53 -6.95
N PHE A 268 7.85 -0.75 -6.16
CA PHE A 268 9.00 -1.23 -5.42
C PHE A 268 8.57 -2.25 -4.36
N VAL A 269 7.57 -1.92 -3.53
CA VAL A 269 7.03 -2.84 -2.52
C VAL A 269 6.48 -4.11 -3.17
N GLY A 270 5.68 -3.98 -4.23
CA GLY A 270 5.13 -5.13 -4.94
C GLY A 270 6.20 -5.99 -5.62
N GLY A 271 7.28 -5.37 -6.11
CA GLY A 271 8.45 -6.07 -6.66
C GLY A 271 9.19 -6.84 -5.58
N PHE A 272 9.43 -6.22 -4.42
CA PHE A 272 10.08 -6.86 -3.27
C PHE A 272 9.27 -8.07 -2.77
N LEU A 273 7.98 -7.87 -2.50
CA LEU A 273 7.09 -8.95 -2.05
C LEU A 273 6.94 -10.05 -3.12
N GLY A 274 6.92 -9.66 -4.40
CA GLY A 274 6.90 -10.61 -5.50
C GLY A 274 8.14 -11.50 -5.55
N GLU A 275 9.32 -10.95 -5.36
CA GLU A 275 10.57 -11.71 -5.29
C GLU A 275 10.61 -12.61 -4.05
N LEU A 276 10.24 -12.10 -2.90
CA LEU A 276 10.14 -12.85 -1.65
C LEU A 276 9.28 -14.11 -1.78
N LEU A 277 8.12 -13.97 -2.44
CA LEU A 277 7.17 -15.07 -2.60
C LEU A 277 7.54 -16.06 -3.72
N THR A 278 8.18 -15.59 -4.81
CA THR A 278 8.50 -16.46 -5.94
C THR A 278 9.84 -17.19 -5.79
N ASN A 279 10.82 -16.60 -5.12
CA ASN A 279 12.17 -17.11 -4.99
C ASN A 279 12.63 -17.32 -3.54
N GLY A 280 11.98 -16.67 -2.56
CA GLY A 280 12.32 -16.73 -1.14
C GLY A 280 11.49 -17.71 -0.31
N ASP A 281 10.55 -18.44 -0.90
CA ASP A 281 9.59 -19.31 -0.17
C ASP A 281 8.89 -18.56 1.00
N GLY A 282 8.68 -17.24 0.84
CA GLY A 282 8.10 -16.34 1.87
C GLY A 282 9.01 -16.05 3.07
N ALA A 283 10.23 -16.57 3.13
CA ALA A 283 11.13 -16.39 4.24
C ALA A 283 12.00 -15.14 4.09
N LEU A 284 12.00 -14.27 5.12
CA LEU A 284 12.89 -13.12 5.21
C LEU A 284 14.31 -13.59 5.51
N THR A 285 15.17 -13.61 4.50
CA THR A 285 16.58 -13.96 4.63
C THR A 285 17.46 -12.97 3.87
N PRO A 286 18.73 -12.77 4.28
CA PRO A 286 19.65 -11.86 3.58
C PRO A 286 19.94 -12.24 2.12
N GLU A 287 19.53 -13.42 1.67
CA GLU A 287 19.78 -13.93 0.32
C GLU A 287 18.61 -13.61 -0.65
N HIS A 288 17.49 -13.20 -0.12
CA HIS A 288 16.26 -12.83 -0.82
C HIS A 288 15.78 -11.44 -0.44
#